data_91dc7bf90b4d296b3935bd6e500cab86
#
_entry.id   91dc7bf90b4d296b3935bd6e500cab86
#
_cell.length_a   1.000
_cell.length_b   1.000
_cell.length_c   1.000
_cell.angle_alpha   90.00
_cell.angle_beta   90.00
_cell.angle_gamma   90.00
#
_symmetry.space_group_name_H-M   'P 1'
#
loop_
_entity.id
_entity.type
_entity.pdbx_description
1 polymer ?
#
loop_
_entity_poly.entity_id
_entity_poly.type
_entity_poly.pdbx_seq_one_letter_code
_entity_poly.pdbx_strand_id
1 'polypeptide(L)'
;MQAAQALADELGPTHALLRADLSTPDGCNSIVRQAFVALESIDVWVNNAGADVLTGDARRWSAERKLEALLELDLKGTIRCSRLVAAQMRPGGCILNLGWDHATANGMAGDDAELFAAVKAGVLGFSKSFARSVAPDVRVNVLCPGWIETAYGAGADRDFYDRVAANTPLRRWGRPEDVAGSAVWLASSAASFVSGQAINLNGGVVG
;
A
#
# COMPACT_ATOMS: atom_id res chain seq x y z
N MET A 1 -1.24 -16.07 9.85
CA MET A 1 -2.29 -16.28 10.90
C MET A 1 -1.77 -15.89 12.28
N GLN A 2 -0.70 -16.51 12.80
CA GLN A 2 -0.18 -16.20 14.16
C GLN A 2 0.17 -14.72 14.38
N ALA A 3 0.89 -14.08 13.44
CA ALA A 3 1.27 -12.67 13.57
C ALA A 3 0.06 -11.71 13.57
N ALA A 4 -0.94 -11.98 12.74
CA ALA A 4 -2.16 -11.17 12.71
C ALA A 4 -3.00 -11.34 14.00
N GLN A 5 -3.03 -12.54 14.57
CA GLN A 5 -3.70 -12.78 15.84
C GLN A 5 -2.97 -12.08 16.98
N ALA A 6 -1.64 -12.15 17.03
CA ALA A 6 -0.84 -11.46 18.06
C ALA A 6 -1.07 -9.94 18.01
N LEU A 7 -1.14 -9.34 16.80
CA LEU A 7 -1.46 -7.93 16.64
C LEU A 7 -2.89 -7.60 17.11
N ALA A 8 -3.87 -8.44 16.77
CA ALA A 8 -5.25 -8.24 17.22
C ALA A 8 -5.36 -8.31 18.75
N ASP A 9 -4.63 -9.22 19.38
CA ASP A 9 -4.59 -9.37 20.85
C ASP A 9 -3.93 -8.13 21.51
N GLU A 10 -2.88 -7.58 20.88
CA GLU A 10 -2.22 -6.34 21.34
C GLU A 10 -3.13 -5.11 21.21
N LEU A 11 -3.86 -4.99 20.10
CA LEU A 11 -4.78 -3.88 19.83
C LEU A 11 -6.05 -3.93 20.69
N GLY A 12 -6.41 -5.10 21.20
CA GLY A 12 -7.53 -5.28 22.13
C GLY A 12 -8.91 -5.46 21.46
N PRO A 13 -9.99 -5.52 22.24
CA PRO A 13 -11.31 -6.01 21.79
C PRO A 13 -12.07 -5.06 20.84
N THR A 14 -11.60 -3.84 20.64
CA THR A 14 -12.22 -2.87 19.71
C THR A 14 -11.82 -3.10 18.25
N HIS A 15 -10.96 -4.11 17.99
CA HIS A 15 -10.45 -4.42 16.67
C HIS A 15 -11.05 -5.71 16.13
N ALA A 16 -11.33 -5.74 14.82
CA ALA A 16 -11.82 -6.91 14.12
C ALA A 16 -10.74 -7.50 13.23
N LEU A 17 -10.43 -8.79 13.39
CA LEU A 17 -9.58 -9.54 12.50
C LEU A 17 -10.42 -10.24 11.43
N LEU A 18 -10.32 -9.77 10.19
CA LEU A 18 -11.05 -10.32 9.06
C LEU A 18 -10.07 -10.99 8.09
N ARG A 19 -10.48 -12.11 7.47
CA ARG A 19 -9.65 -12.87 6.54
C ARG A 19 -10.29 -12.92 5.16
N ALA A 20 -9.52 -12.56 4.13
CA ALA A 20 -9.90 -12.71 2.73
C ALA A 20 -8.67 -12.85 1.83
N ASP A 21 -8.86 -13.41 0.65
CA ASP A 21 -7.87 -13.42 -0.44
C ASP A 21 -8.18 -12.29 -1.41
N LEU A 22 -7.41 -11.20 -1.32
CA LEU A 22 -7.62 -10.01 -2.13
C LEU A 22 -7.14 -10.13 -3.58
N SER A 23 -6.50 -11.24 -3.94
CA SER A 23 -6.18 -11.54 -5.34
C SER A 23 -7.42 -11.95 -6.15
N THR A 24 -8.53 -12.29 -5.46
CA THR A 24 -9.77 -12.73 -6.08
C THR A 24 -10.89 -11.69 -5.95
N PRO A 25 -11.82 -11.60 -6.94
CA PRO A 25 -13.01 -10.76 -6.83
C PRO A 25 -13.88 -11.08 -5.60
N ASP A 26 -14.07 -12.37 -5.32
CA ASP A 26 -14.87 -12.82 -4.19
C ASP A 26 -14.25 -12.46 -2.84
N GLY A 27 -12.93 -12.56 -2.73
CA GLY A 27 -12.19 -12.12 -1.55
C GLY A 27 -12.33 -10.62 -1.31
N CYS A 28 -12.20 -9.80 -2.36
CA CYS A 28 -12.41 -8.36 -2.27
C CYS A 28 -13.85 -8.01 -1.85
N ASN A 29 -14.85 -8.64 -2.44
CA ASN A 29 -16.25 -8.45 -2.05
C ASN A 29 -16.49 -8.88 -0.59
N SER A 30 -15.91 -10.01 -0.21
CA SER A 30 -16.07 -10.57 1.14
C SER A 30 -15.47 -9.65 2.20
N ILE A 31 -14.22 -9.18 2.02
CA ILE A 31 -13.55 -8.34 3.03
C ILE A 31 -14.28 -7.01 3.23
N VAL A 32 -14.68 -6.36 2.14
CA VAL A 32 -15.38 -5.07 2.23
C VAL A 32 -16.73 -5.24 2.96
N ARG A 33 -17.52 -6.25 2.58
CA ARG A 33 -18.78 -6.55 3.27
C ARG A 33 -18.58 -6.85 4.75
N GLN A 34 -17.60 -7.69 5.10
CA GLN A 34 -17.30 -8.04 6.49
C GLN A 34 -16.86 -6.80 7.29
N ALA A 35 -16.05 -5.92 6.69
CA ALA A 35 -15.59 -4.70 7.34
C ALA A 35 -16.75 -3.75 7.66
N PHE A 36 -17.68 -3.52 6.71
CA PHE A 36 -18.86 -2.68 6.98
C PHE A 36 -19.82 -3.32 8.00
N VAL A 37 -19.91 -4.64 8.06
CA VAL A 37 -20.70 -5.33 9.11
C VAL A 37 -20.04 -5.18 10.49
N ALA A 38 -18.71 -5.29 10.57
CA ALA A 38 -17.98 -5.23 11.83
C ALA A 38 -17.85 -3.81 12.40
N LEU A 39 -17.74 -2.79 11.54
CA LEU A 39 -17.43 -1.42 11.93
C LEU A 39 -18.62 -0.45 11.74
N GLU A 40 -19.74 -0.91 11.19
CA GLU A 40 -20.94 -0.11 10.84
C GLU A 40 -20.66 1.01 9.81
N SER A 41 -19.54 1.69 9.90
CA SER A 41 -19.07 2.71 8.94
C SER A 41 -17.54 2.67 8.83
N ILE A 42 -17.04 3.11 7.67
CA ILE A 42 -15.59 3.21 7.41
C ILE A 42 -15.30 4.62 6.93
N ASP A 43 -14.49 5.35 7.69
CA ASP A 43 -14.05 6.70 7.34
C ASP A 43 -12.71 6.68 6.59
N VAL A 44 -11.87 5.69 6.88
CA VAL A 44 -10.55 5.52 6.27
C VAL A 44 -10.37 4.07 5.82
N TRP A 45 -9.95 3.90 4.57
CA TRP A 45 -9.57 2.61 4.01
C TRP A 45 -8.15 2.65 3.47
N VAL A 46 -7.31 1.69 3.89
CA VAL A 46 -5.91 1.60 3.44
C VAL A 46 -5.71 0.30 2.68
N ASN A 47 -5.41 0.40 1.38
CA ASN A 47 -5.00 -0.74 0.56
C ASN A 47 -3.48 -0.95 0.74
N ASN A 48 -3.11 -1.67 1.79
CA ASN A 48 -1.69 -1.96 2.11
C ASN A 48 -1.25 -3.36 1.68
N ALA A 49 -2.17 -4.29 1.49
CA ALA A 49 -1.83 -5.65 1.08
C ALA A 49 -1.09 -5.67 -0.27
N GLY A 50 -0.02 -6.43 -0.34
CA GLY A 50 0.78 -6.59 -1.55
C GLY A 50 1.41 -7.99 -1.62
N ALA A 51 1.73 -8.45 -2.83
CA ALA A 51 2.36 -9.74 -3.04
C ALA A 51 3.85 -9.66 -2.69
N ASP A 52 4.29 -10.55 -1.81
CA ASP A 52 5.71 -10.77 -1.56
C ASP A 52 6.26 -11.72 -2.63
N VAL A 53 6.92 -11.16 -3.63
CA VAL A 53 7.57 -11.90 -4.71
C VAL A 53 9.11 -11.92 -4.58
N LEU A 54 9.63 -11.34 -3.48
CA LEU A 54 11.07 -11.12 -3.27
C LEU A 54 11.65 -12.03 -2.19
N THR A 55 10.82 -12.61 -1.32
CA THR A 55 11.28 -13.45 -0.21
C THR A 55 10.71 -14.87 -0.28
N GLY A 56 11.17 -15.74 0.59
CA GLY A 56 10.71 -17.12 0.66
C GLY A 56 10.79 -17.88 -0.67
N ASP A 57 9.80 -18.73 -0.93
CA ASP A 57 9.73 -19.52 -2.16
C ASP A 57 9.39 -18.69 -3.39
N ALA A 58 8.68 -17.57 -3.21
CA ALA A 58 8.29 -16.67 -4.29
C ALA A 58 9.48 -16.02 -4.99
N ARG A 59 10.61 -15.86 -4.30
CA ARG A 59 11.88 -15.39 -4.89
C ARG A 59 12.31 -16.21 -6.12
N ARG A 60 11.95 -17.52 -6.17
CA ARG A 60 12.32 -18.44 -7.27
C ARG A 60 11.26 -18.57 -8.33
N TRP A 61 10.15 -17.86 -8.24
CA TRP A 61 9.12 -17.88 -9.26
C TRP A 61 9.62 -17.28 -10.58
N SER A 62 9.04 -17.73 -11.69
CA SER A 62 9.28 -17.09 -12.99
C SER A 62 8.76 -15.65 -12.99
N ALA A 63 9.34 -14.80 -13.83
CA ALA A 63 8.89 -13.42 -13.99
C ALA A 63 7.39 -13.33 -14.31
N GLU A 64 6.88 -14.22 -15.16
CA GLU A 64 5.44 -14.27 -15.49
C GLU A 64 4.58 -14.53 -14.24
N ARG A 65 4.95 -15.52 -13.40
CA ARG A 65 4.22 -15.83 -12.18
C ARG A 65 4.28 -14.69 -11.16
N LYS A 66 5.41 -14.01 -11.06
CA LYS A 66 5.57 -12.82 -10.21
C LYS A 66 4.68 -11.69 -10.70
N LEU A 67 4.70 -11.41 -12.01
CA LEU A 67 3.85 -10.38 -12.62
C LEU A 67 2.37 -10.67 -12.38
N GLU A 68 1.92 -11.91 -12.59
CA GLU A 68 0.53 -12.29 -12.34
C GLU A 68 0.12 -12.08 -10.89
N ALA A 69 0.94 -12.49 -9.92
CA ALA A 69 0.68 -12.28 -8.50
C ALA A 69 0.58 -10.79 -8.13
N LEU A 70 1.50 -9.96 -8.64
CA LEU A 70 1.48 -8.52 -8.44
C LEU A 70 0.26 -7.87 -9.10
N LEU A 71 -0.09 -8.27 -10.33
CA LEU A 71 -1.27 -7.73 -11.02
C LEU A 71 -2.57 -8.07 -10.29
N GLU A 72 -2.75 -9.32 -9.85
CA GLU A 72 -3.99 -9.73 -9.19
C GLU A 72 -4.15 -9.10 -7.81
N LEU A 73 -3.11 -9.09 -6.99
CA LEU A 73 -3.21 -8.58 -5.63
C LEU A 73 -3.01 -7.06 -5.58
N ASP A 74 -1.86 -6.56 -6.04
CA ASP A 74 -1.48 -5.16 -5.82
C ASP A 74 -2.30 -4.19 -6.69
N LEU A 75 -2.56 -4.53 -7.95
CA LEU A 75 -3.31 -3.65 -8.84
C LEU A 75 -4.81 -3.95 -8.81
N LYS A 76 -5.22 -5.15 -9.19
CA LYS A 76 -6.65 -5.48 -9.31
C LYS A 76 -7.33 -5.52 -7.94
N GLY A 77 -6.65 -6.04 -6.90
CA GLY A 77 -7.13 -6.01 -5.52
C GLY A 77 -7.37 -4.58 -5.02
N THR A 78 -6.39 -3.70 -5.20
CA THR A 78 -6.51 -2.27 -4.87
C THR A 78 -7.67 -1.59 -5.61
N ILE A 79 -7.80 -1.82 -6.92
CA ILE A 79 -8.89 -1.24 -7.72
C ILE A 79 -10.26 -1.74 -7.22
N ARG A 80 -10.40 -3.06 -7.03
CA ARG A 80 -11.66 -3.69 -6.58
C ARG A 80 -12.08 -3.17 -5.21
N CYS A 81 -11.19 -3.25 -4.23
CA CYS A 81 -11.48 -2.79 -2.87
C CYS A 81 -11.80 -1.30 -2.83
N SER A 82 -11.00 -0.44 -3.49
CA SER A 82 -11.26 1.00 -3.55
C SER A 82 -12.65 1.32 -4.08
N ARG A 83 -13.06 0.69 -5.18
CA ARG A 83 -14.39 0.91 -5.78
C ARG A 83 -15.54 0.44 -4.89
N LEU A 84 -15.39 -0.75 -4.29
CA LEU A 84 -16.39 -1.34 -3.40
C LEU A 84 -16.59 -0.51 -2.12
N VAL A 85 -15.49 -0.02 -1.56
CA VAL A 85 -15.51 0.79 -0.33
C VAL A 85 -16.08 2.18 -0.60
N ALA A 86 -15.59 2.87 -1.64
CA ALA A 86 -16.06 4.21 -1.97
C ALA A 86 -17.58 4.27 -2.23
N ALA A 87 -18.16 3.21 -2.79
CA ALA A 87 -19.60 3.12 -3.03
C ALA A 87 -20.44 3.07 -1.73
N GLN A 88 -19.82 2.85 -0.58
CA GLN A 88 -20.48 2.70 0.72
C GLN A 88 -19.97 3.70 1.77
N MET A 89 -18.85 4.38 1.51
CA MET A 89 -18.32 5.43 2.38
C MET A 89 -19.27 6.63 2.45
N ARG A 90 -19.33 7.25 3.63
CA ARG A 90 -20.01 8.53 3.81
C ARG A 90 -19.15 9.68 3.26
N PRO A 91 -19.74 10.84 2.94
CA PRO A 91 -18.99 12.05 2.61
C PRO A 91 -17.94 12.38 3.67
N GLY A 92 -16.74 12.73 3.23
CA GLY A 92 -15.57 12.95 4.09
C GLY A 92 -14.62 11.76 4.16
N GLY A 93 -14.92 10.65 3.49
CA GLY A 93 -14.10 9.44 3.48
C GLY A 93 -12.70 9.66 2.87
N CYS A 94 -11.76 8.78 3.25
CA CYS A 94 -10.39 8.80 2.77
C CYS A 94 -9.92 7.39 2.37
N ILE A 95 -9.41 7.25 1.15
CA ILE A 95 -8.77 6.01 0.68
C ILE A 95 -7.28 6.29 0.46
N LEU A 96 -6.43 5.44 1.04
CA LEU A 96 -4.99 5.46 0.88
C LEU A 96 -4.52 4.18 0.19
N ASN A 97 -3.84 4.35 -0.94
CA ASN A 97 -3.25 3.25 -1.68
C ASN A 97 -1.73 3.23 -1.51
N LEU A 98 -1.11 2.04 -1.54
CA LEU A 98 0.34 1.89 -1.48
C LEU A 98 0.92 1.81 -2.90
N GLY A 99 1.66 2.86 -3.25
CA GLY A 99 2.50 2.93 -4.44
C GLY A 99 3.94 2.50 -4.16
N TRP A 100 4.85 3.09 -4.92
CA TRP A 100 6.30 2.95 -4.77
C TRP A 100 6.97 4.22 -5.32
N ASP A 101 8.00 4.72 -4.64
CA ASP A 101 8.68 5.96 -5.02
C ASP A 101 9.34 5.85 -6.41
N HIS A 102 10.02 4.73 -6.72
CA HIS A 102 10.60 4.51 -8.04
C HIS A 102 9.58 4.41 -9.18
N ALA A 103 8.32 4.12 -8.88
CA ALA A 103 7.24 4.18 -9.87
C ALA A 103 6.76 5.61 -10.15
N THR A 104 7.14 6.59 -9.31
CA THR A 104 6.77 8.01 -9.51
C THR A 104 7.74 8.76 -10.43
N ALA A 105 9.03 8.38 -10.45
CA ALA A 105 10.08 9.14 -11.13
C ALA A 105 11.08 8.23 -11.86
N ASN A 106 12.22 7.92 -11.26
CA ASN A 106 13.42 7.47 -11.98
C ASN A 106 13.46 5.97 -12.34
N GLY A 107 12.46 5.18 -11.89
CA GLY A 107 12.54 3.73 -12.02
C GLY A 107 13.67 3.11 -11.19
N MET A 108 13.78 1.80 -11.24
CA MET A 108 14.89 1.03 -10.68
C MET A 108 15.19 -0.13 -11.62
N ALA A 109 16.49 -0.37 -11.91
CA ALA A 109 16.90 -1.51 -12.71
C ALA A 109 16.86 -2.81 -11.90
N GLY A 110 16.51 -3.91 -12.57
CA GLY A 110 16.47 -5.26 -12.00
C GLY A 110 15.22 -6.01 -12.43
N ASP A 111 15.34 -7.31 -12.60
CA ASP A 111 14.30 -8.18 -13.20
C ASP A 111 12.95 -8.12 -12.46
N ASP A 112 12.97 -7.94 -11.14
CA ASP A 112 11.74 -7.83 -10.35
C ASP A 112 11.30 -6.36 -10.18
N ALA A 113 12.22 -5.41 -10.25
CA ALA A 113 11.95 -3.99 -10.05
C ALA A 113 11.07 -3.41 -11.16
N GLU A 114 11.30 -3.82 -12.41
CA GLU A 114 10.50 -3.38 -13.56
C GLU A 114 9.04 -3.85 -13.47
N LEU A 115 8.82 -5.08 -12.98
CA LEU A 115 7.46 -5.62 -12.76
C LEU A 115 6.74 -4.83 -11.67
N PHE A 116 7.45 -4.58 -10.58
CA PHE A 116 6.95 -3.77 -9.46
C PHE A 116 6.61 -2.35 -9.91
N ALA A 117 7.52 -1.70 -10.64
CA ALA A 117 7.33 -0.35 -11.16
C ALA A 117 6.09 -0.26 -12.06
N ALA A 118 5.90 -1.22 -12.98
CA ALA A 118 4.76 -1.26 -13.88
C ALA A 118 3.43 -1.36 -13.10
N VAL A 119 3.35 -2.28 -12.13
CA VAL A 119 2.15 -2.50 -11.31
C VAL A 119 1.86 -1.29 -10.42
N LYS A 120 2.88 -0.76 -9.74
CA LYS A 120 2.71 0.41 -8.86
C LYS A 120 2.43 1.70 -9.63
N ALA A 121 2.95 1.87 -10.85
CA ALA A 121 2.54 2.94 -11.76
C ALA A 121 1.05 2.81 -12.15
N GLY A 122 0.56 1.59 -12.34
CA GLY A 122 -0.87 1.31 -12.54
C GLY A 122 -1.72 1.76 -11.34
N VAL A 123 -1.27 1.49 -10.12
CA VAL A 123 -1.94 1.98 -8.89
C VAL A 123 -1.97 3.50 -8.84
N LEU A 124 -0.87 4.18 -9.21
CA LEU A 124 -0.80 5.65 -9.28
C LEU A 124 -1.81 6.20 -10.29
N GLY A 125 -1.81 5.67 -11.51
CA GLY A 125 -2.72 6.11 -12.58
C GLY A 125 -4.18 5.91 -12.20
N PHE A 126 -4.52 4.74 -11.68
CA PHE A 126 -5.85 4.47 -11.14
C PHE A 126 -6.25 5.45 -10.06
N SER A 127 -5.40 5.63 -9.04
CA SER A 127 -5.71 6.47 -7.88
C SER A 127 -5.97 7.94 -8.26
N LYS A 128 -5.15 8.50 -9.16
CA LYS A 128 -5.35 9.87 -9.68
C LYS A 128 -6.68 10.04 -10.40
N SER A 129 -7.05 9.08 -11.25
CA SER A 129 -8.32 9.11 -11.97
C SER A 129 -9.49 8.87 -11.03
N PHE A 130 -9.36 7.90 -10.13
CA PHE A 130 -10.42 7.53 -9.20
C PHE A 130 -10.71 8.63 -8.19
N ALA A 131 -9.71 9.37 -7.72
CA ALA A 131 -9.88 10.54 -6.85
C ALA A 131 -10.83 11.58 -7.48
N ARG A 132 -10.75 11.76 -8.79
CA ARG A 132 -11.66 12.68 -9.52
C ARG A 132 -13.07 12.13 -9.63
N SER A 133 -13.21 10.81 -9.76
CA SER A 133 -14.50 10.15 -9.93
C SER A 133 -15.33 10.11 -8.65
N VAL A 134 -14.68 10.07 -7.48
CA VAL A 134 -15.36 9.94 -6.17
C VAL A 134 -15.40 11.25 -5.37
N ALA A 135 -14.83 12.31 -5.92
CA ALA A 135 -14.97 13.66 -5.36
C ALA A 135 -16.41 14.17 -5.55
N PRO A 136 -16.93 15.02 -4.61
CA PRO A 136 -16.25 15.56 -3.43
C PRO A 136 -16.29 14.64 -2.20
N ASP A 137 -16.98 13.51 -2.27
CA ASP A 137 -17.33 12.70 -1.10
C ASP A 137 -16.15 11.95 -0.49
N VAL A 138 -15.23 11.46 -1.34
CA VAL A 138 -14.09 10.65 -0.89
C VAL A 138 -12.78 11.21 -1.46
N ARG A 139 -11.77 11.36 -0.60
CA ARG A 139 -10.41 11.69 -1.02
C ARG A 139 -9.62 10.41 -1.26
N VAL A 140 -8.82 10.38 -2.31
CA VAL A 140 -7.95 9.22 -2.63
C VAL A 140 -6.54 9.72 -2.84
N ASN A 141 -5.58 9.19 -2.08
CA ASN A 141 -4.15 9.51 -2.20
C ASN A 141 -3.30 8.24 -2.21
N VAL A 142 -2.07 8.37 -2.63
CA VAL A 142 -1.11 7.27 -2.71
C VAL A 142 0.11 7.59 -1.85
N LEU A 143 0.44 6.69 -0.94
CA LEU A 143 1.70 6.68 -0.22
C LEU A 143 2.72 5.92 -1.07
N CYS A 144 3.86 6.52 -1.35
CA CYS A 144 4.93 5.95 -2.17
C CYS A 144 6.20 5.79 -1.30
N PRO A 145 6.28 4.71 -0.50
CA PRO A 145 7.47 4.44 0.30
C PRO A 145 8.68 4.16 -0.60
N GLY A 146 9.86 4.56 -0.13
CA GLY A 146 11.13 4.09 -0.63
C GLY A 146 11.63 2.85 0.14
N TRP A 147 12.89 2.85 0.51
CA TRP A 147 13.50 1.77 1.28
C TRP A 147 13.06 1.84 2.75
N ILE A 148 12.17 0.93 3.14
CA ILE A 148 11.61 0.84 4.49
C ILE A 148 12.09 -0.45 5.16
N GLU A 149 12.46 -0.40 6.43
CA GLU A 149 12.85 -1.53 7.28
C GLU A 149 11.64 -2.45 7.52
N THR A 150 11.35 -3.28 6.53
CA THR A 150 10.39 -4.38 6.59
C THR A 150 11.14 -5.70 6.72
N ALA A 151 10.44 -6.82 6.66
CA ALA A 151 11.07 -8.15 6.64
C ALA A 151 12.13 -8.29 5.53
N TYR A 152 11.95 -7.64 4.39
CA TYR A 152 12.93 -7.59 3.30
C TYR A 152 14.20 -6.86 3.75
N GLY A 153 14.09 -5.66 4.31
CA GLY A 153 15.22 -4.88 4.80
C GLY A 153 15.97 -5.57 5.94
N ALA A 154 15.25 -6.22 6.84
CA ALA A 154 15.84 -7.00 7.95
C ALA A 154 16.63 -8.22 7.45
N GLY A 155 16.29 -8.78 6.28
CA GLY A 155 17.00 -9.89 5.63
C GLY A 155 18.08 -9.47 4.64
N ALA A 156 18.28 -8.17 4.41
CA ALA A 156 19.27 -7.65 3.48
C ALA A 156 20.71 -7.89 4.00
N ASP A 157 21.66 -8.12 3.08
CA ASP A 157 23.05 -8.15 3.48
C ASP A 157 23.52 -6.76 3.96
N ARG A 158 24.53 -6.74 4.81
CA ARG A 158 25.02 -5.53 5.48
C ARG A 158 25.52 -4.48 4.49
N ASP A 159 26.21 -4.89 3.45
CA ASP A 159 26.78 -3.97 2.46
C ASP A 159 25.66 -3.31 1.64
N PHE A 160 24.61 -4.06 1.28
CA PHE A 160 23.45 -3.48 0.61
C PHE A 160 22.71 -2.51 1.52
N TYR A 161 22.49 -2.89 2.78
CA TYR A 161 21.82 -2.04 3.77
C TYR A 161 22.57 -0.71 3.94
N ASP A 162 23.90 -0.75 4.13
CA ASP A 162 24.73 0.41 4.34
C ASP A 162 24.79 1.30 3.07
N ARG A 163 24.82 0.70 1.86
CA ARG A 163 24.75 1.46 0.59
C ARG A 163 23.44 2.22 0.45
N VAL A 164 22.30 1.58 0.74
CA VAL A 164 20.99 2.25 0.68
C VAL A 164 20.94 3.42 1.67
N ALA A 165 21.37 3.22 2.90
CA ALA A 165 21.43 4.27 3.91
C ALA A 165 22.35 5.42 3.47
N ALA A 166 23.53 5.10 2.92
CA ALA A 166 24.50 6.11 2.45
C ALA A 166 23.98 6.91 1.24
N ASN A 167 23.17 6.31 0.37
CA ASN A 167 22.59 6.97 -0.80
C ASN A 167 21.29 7.72 -0.51
N THR A 168 20.66 7.45 0.63
CA THR A 168 19.47 8.19 1.06
C THR A 168 19.92 9.54 1.63
N PRO A 169 19.40 10.69 1.17
CA PRO A 169 19.75 11.99 1.72
C PRO A 169 19.61 12.10 3.24
N LEU A 170 18.58 11.50 3.83
CA LEU A 170 18.42 11.44 5.28
C LEU A 170 19.30 10.38 5.98
N ARG A 171 20.22 9.71 5.22
CA ARG A 171 21.26 8.79 5.73
C ARG A 171 20.75 7.62 6.55
N ARG A 172 19.57 7.14 6.26
CA ARG A 172 18.97 5.96 6.88
C ARG A 172 17.92 5.32 5.98
N TRP A 173 17.57 4.10 6.29
CA TRP A 173 16.31 3.51 5.85
C TRP A 173 15.13 4.23 6.53
N GLY A 174 13.99 4.24 5.87
CA GLY A 174 12.73 4.60 6.50
C GLY A 174 12.27 3.50 7.45
N ARG A 175 11.41 3.85 8.40
CA ARG A 175 10.74 2.91 9.29
C ARG A 175 9.26 2.83 8.95
N PRO A 176 8.55 1.75 9.31
CA PRO A 176 7.10 1.66 9.14
C PRO A 176 6.37 2.88 9.71
N GLU A 177 6.85 3.45 10.83
CA GLU A 177 6.27 4.63 11.48
C GLU A 177 6.41 5.90 10.63
N ASP A 178 7.45 6.02 9.80
CA ASP A 178 7.60 7.14 8.86
C ASP A 178 6.47 7.14 7.81
N VAL A 179 6.02 5.95 7.40
CA VAL A 179 4.89 5.79 6.48
C VAL A 179 3.57 5.97 7.21
N ALA A 180 3.42 5.36 8.38
CA ALA A 180 2.20 5.43 9.19
C ALA A 180 1.86 6.86 9.61
N GLY A 181 2.85 7.67 10.00
CA GLY A 181 2.65 9.09 10.32
C GLY A 181 2.04 9.88 9.16
N SER A 182 2.51 9.61 7.93
CA SER A 182 1.97 10.24 6.73
C SER A 182 0.55 9.74 6.41
N ALA A 183 0.25 8.47 6.66
CA ALA A 183 -1.09 7.90 6.51
C ALA A 183 -2.07 8.58 7.47
N VAL A 184 -1.69 8.75 8.74
CA VAL A 184 -2.50 9.43 9.77
C VAL A 184 -2.77 10.88 9.37
N TRP A 185 -1.75 11.61 8.89
CA TRP A 185 -1.94 12.98 8.41
C TRP A 185 -2.91 13.04 7.22
N LEU A 186 -2.72 12.19 6.19
CA LEU A 186 -3.61 12.17 5.02
C LEU A 186 -5.05 11.77 5.38
N ALA A 187 -5.24 10.94 6.39
CA ALA A 187 -6.56 10.56 6.89
C ALA A 187 -7.25 11.66 7.68
N SER A 188 -6.49 12.61 8.23
CA SER A 188 -7.02 13.69 9.08
C SER A 188 -7.64 14.83 8.30
N SER A 189 -8.35 15.74 9.02
CA SER A 189 -8.88 16.99 8.49
C SER A 189 -7.80 17.97 8.04
N ALA A 190 -6.57 17.85 8.56
CA ALA A 190 -5.43 18.67 8.13
C ALA A 190 -5.06 18.47 6.65
N ALA A 191 -5.47 17.33 6.06
CA ALA A 191 -5.29 17.01 4.65
C ALA A 191 -6.59 17.11 3.85
N SER A 192 -7.60 17.86 4.31
CA SER A 192 -8.92 17.94 3.68
C SER A 192 -8.90 18.48 2.24
N PHE A 193 -7.87 19.22 1.85
CA PHE A 193 -7.68 19.73 0.48
C PHE A 193 -6.65 18.93 -0.34
N VAL A 194 -6.28 17.72 0.12
CA VAL A 194 -5.31 16.83 -0.54
C VAL A 194 -6.04 15.61 -1.08
N SER A 195 -6.15 15.52 -2.41
CA SER A 195 -6.73 14.38 -3.12
C SER A 195 -6.04 14.17 -4.47
N GLY A 196 -5.91 12.93 -4.92
CA GLY A 196 -5.24 12.56 -6.16
C GLY A 196 -3.72 12.67 -6.13
N GLN A 197 -3.12 12.82 -4.95
CA GLN A 197 -1.67 13.01 -4.80
C GLN A 197 -0.93 11.70 -4.55
N ALA A 198 0.31 11.63 -5.08
CA ALA A 198 1.28 10.62 -4.75
C ALA A 198 2.35 11.26 -3.85
N ILE A 199 2.51 10.75 -2.64
CA ILE A 199 3.42 11.31 -1.64
C ILE A 199 4.62 10.38 -1.49
N ASN A 200 5.79 10.83 -1.93
CA ASN A 200 7.04 10.08 -1.76
C ASN A 200 7.52 10.14 -0.31
N LEU A 201 7.75 8.96 0.25
CA LEU A 201 8.20 8.74 1.63
C LEU A 201 9.51 7.97 1.59
N ASN A 202 10.58 8.62 1.11
CA ASN A 202 11.80 7.97 0.66
C ASN A 202 13.09 8.65 1.16
N GLY A 203 12.98 9.54 2.13
CA GLY A 203 14.14 10.24 2.68
C GLY A 203 14.86 11.15 1.68
N GLY A 204 14.18 11.58 0.59
CA GLY A 204 14.71 12.48 -0.43
C GLY A 204 15.43 11.79 -1.59
N VAL A 205 15.28 10.47 -1.77
CA VAL A 205 15.97 9.69 -2.83
C VAL A 205 15.51 10.09 -4.22
N VAL A 206 14.23 10.36 -4.43
CA VAL A 206 13.69 10.84 -5.70
C VAL A 206 12.92 12.13 -5.49
N GLY A 207 13.10 13.05 -6.38
CA GLY A 207 12.44 14.33 -6.42
C GLY A 207 11.57 14.47 -7.65
#